data_85fb6ff0efe2393a9fb57e295aa6ec30
#
_entry.id   85fb6ff0efe2393a9fb57e295aa6ec30
#
_cell.length_a   1.000
_cell.length_b   1.000
_cell.length_c   1.000
_cell.angle_alpha   90.00
_cell.angle_beta   90.00
_cell.angle_gamma   90.00
#
_symmetry.space_group_name_H-M   'P 1'
#
loop_
_entity.id
_entity.type
_entity.pdbx_description
1 polymer ?
#
loop_
_entity_poly.entity_id
_entity_poly.type
_entity_poly.pdbx_seq_one_letter_code
_entity_poly.pdbx_strand_id
1 'polypeptide(L)'
;DPKRLQQILKNLLSNAFKFTAHGHVTIRVGVAATGWTPEHALLSRAPSVIFFEIRDTGIGIAPEKQKLIFEAFQQADAGTSRKYGGTGLGLAISRELASLLGGEIRLISSPGEGSTFTLYLPAVYPGGVAAVSRPLSAAPIILPAPREENIPDDRNSIQPGDPVLLIVEDDPHYARVLVGLARDKGFKALSATRGHTALALARQFLPAAITLDIFLPDMLGWTVLNNLKLDPSTRHIPVQIISIEEERQHGLSHGAFAYAVKPATTEGLLQCMDRIKQFIGPRTKRLLVVEDNEAERDSVVTLLAHDDISIETSGTGGEAYQKLMDHPFDCCVLDLRLPDMTGYSLLEKMQAEPTLRDVPVVVFTGKELDEEEEKQLRTLAKSIVLKDVQSPDRLFDETALFLHRVVANLPEAKQKMLARLHNSNEALHGRKALVVDDDARNIFALTTVLENHEMEVVSATNGRQAIEIIKNDANLSVVLMDIMMPEMDGYETLREIRKIPEFRSLPILALTAKAMKGDREKCLEAGASDYIAKPVDTDQLVSLLRVWLYR
;
A
#
# COMPACT_ATOMS: atom_id res chain seq x y z
N ASP A 1 -10.44 -5.85 26.47
CA ASP A 1 -10.97 -4.91 25.46
C ASP A 1 -12.33 -5.44 24.97
N PRO A 2 -13.47 -4.82 25.38
CA PRO A 2 -14.81 -5.29 25.01
C PRO A 2 -15.08 -5.20 23.50
N LYS A 3 -14.52 -4.22 22.79
CA LYS A 3 -14.71 -4.06 21.35
C LYS A 3 -14.09 -5.22 20.56
N ARG A 4 -12.89 -5.66 20.94
CA ARG A 4 -12.21 -6.81 20.32
C ARG A 4 -12.94 -8.11 20.59
N LEU A 5 -13.40 -8.31 21.82
CA LEU A 5 -14.23 -9.47 22.19
C LEU A 5 -15.52 -9.51 21.37
N GLN A 6 -16.25 -8.38 21.28
CA GLN A 6 -17.47 -8.28 20.46
C GLN A 6 -17.18 -8.59 18.98
N GLN A 7 -16.07 -8.14 18.44
CA GLN A 7 -15.70 -8.39 17.05
C GLN A 7 -15.46 -9.89 16.79
N ILE A 8 -14.77 -10.58 17.69
CA ILE A 8 -14.55 -12.03 17.61
C ILE A 8 -15.92 -12.75 17.64
N LEU A 9 -16.73 -12.47 18.67
CA LEU A 9 -18.03 -13.13 18.86
C LEU A 9 -18.98 -12.88 17.69
N LYS A 10 -19.06 -11.63 17.21
CA LYS A 10 -19.88 -11.27 16.03
C LYS A 10 -19.46 -12.05 14.79
N ASN A 11 -18.17 -12.20 14.54
CA ASN A 11 -17.68 -12.95 13.40
C ASN A 11 -17.98 -14.45 13.52
N LEU A 12 -17.73 -15.06 14.69
CA LEU A 12 -18.01 -16.48 14.90
C LEU A 12 -19.51 -16.78 14.81
N LEU A 13 -20.38 -15.94 15.38
CA LEU A 13 -21.84 -16.07 15.28
C LEU A 13 -22.33 -15.86 13.84
N SER A 14 -21.82 -14.85 13.14
CA SER A 14 -22.15 -14.61 11.74
C SER A 14 -21.85 -15.81 10.86
N ASN A 15 -20.70 -16.45 11.07
CA ASN A 15 -20.33 -17.66 10.36
C ASN A 15 -21.24 -18.84 10.72
N ALA A 16 -21.55 -19.05 12.00
CA ALA A 16 -22.44 -20.10 12.44
C ALA A 16 -23.83 -19.97 11.79
N PHE A 17 -24.44 -18.77 11.79
CA PHE A 17 -25.72 -18.54 11.12
C PHE A 17 -25.64 -18.69 9.59
N LYS A 18 -24.56 -18.23 9.01
CA LYS A 18 -24.36 -18.30 7.55
C LYS A 18 -24.26 -19.72 7.02
N PHE A 19 -23.62 -20.62 7.77
CA PHE A 19 -23.36 -21.99 7.34
C PHE A 19 -24.37 -23.01 7.91
N THR A 20 -25.41 -22.55 8.63
CA THR A 20 -26.51 -23.37 9.13
C THR A 20 -27.79 -23.00 8.40
N ALA A 21 -28.10 -23.70 7.30
CA ALA A 21 -29.35 -23.47 6.55
C ALA A 21 -30.58 -23.97 7.30
N HIS A 22 -30.47 -25.09 8.01
CA HIS A 22 -31.50 -25.70 8.85
C HIS A 22 -30.85 -26.24 10.12
N GLY A 23 -31.52 -26.04 11.27
CA GLY A 23 -30.98 -26.46 12.56
C GLY A 23 -30.89 -25.32 13.57
N HIS A 24 -29.87 -25.32 14.40
CA HIS A 24 -29.73 -24.32 15.47
C HIS A 24 -28.25 -23.93 15.70
N VAL A 25 -28.08 -22.74 16.24
CA VAL A 25 -26.82 -22.20 16.71
C VAL A 25 -26.93 -21.98 18.22
N THR A 26 -25.97 -22.48 18.98
CA THR A 26 -25.94 -22.36 20.43
C THR A 26 -24.71 -21.60 20.87
N ILE A 27 -24.86 -20.67 21.82
CA ILE A 27 -23.76 -20.03 22.51
C ILE A 27 -23.74 -20.43 23.98
N ARG A 28 -22.57 -20.80 24.48
CA ARG A 28 -22.34 -21.10 25.90
C ARG A 28 -21.17 -20.26 26.41
N VAL A 29 -21.30 -19.74 27.61
CA VAL A 29 -20.25 -18.95 28.27
C VAL A 29 -20.05 -19.52 29.67
N GLY A 30 -18.80 -19.66 30.08
CA GLY A 30 -18.49 -20.18 31.40
C GLY A 30 -17.01 -20.05 31.74
N VAL A 31 -16.64 -20.64 32.89
CA VAL A 31 -15.26 -20.75 33.32
C VAL A 31 -14.75 -22.14 32.95
N ALA A 32 -13.61 -22.17 32.27
CA ALA A 32 -12.95 -23.42 31.86
C ALA A 32 -11.79 -23.77 32.81
N ALA A 33 -11.67 -25.05 33.16
CA ALA A 33 -10.52 -25.59 33.85
C ALA A 33 -9.47 -26.19 32.89
N THR A 34 -9.91 -26.57 31.66
CA THR A 34 -9.08 -27.19 30.60
C THR A 34 -9.72 -26.86 29.23
N GLY A 35 -9.07 -27.29 28.16
CA GLY A 35 -9.65 -27.21 26.81
C GLY A 35 -8.82 -26.38 25.83
N TRP A 36 -7.89 -25.58 26.30
CA TRP A 36 -6.90 -24.86 25.48
C TRP A 36 -5.63 -25.68 25.28
N THR A 37 -4.72 -25.16 24.43
CA THR A 37 -3.41 -25.78 24.19
C THR A 37 -2.60 -25.81 25.49
N PRO A 38 -2.15 -26.99 25.99
CA PRO A 38 -1.45 -27.11 27.30
C PRO A 38 -0.22 -26.19 27.42
N GLU A 39 0.48 -25.96 26.31
CA GLU A 39 1.67 -25.12 26.22
C GLU A 39 1.35 -23.61 26.09
N HIS A 40 0.08 -23.21 26.05
CA HIS A 40 -0.31 -21.81 25.95
C HIS A 40 0.10 -21.01 27.21
N ALA A 41 1.16 -20.20 27.07
CA ALA A 41 1.88 -19.61 28.20
C ALA A 41 1.01 -18.72 29.10
N LEU A 42 0.03 -18.01 28.57
CA LEU A 42 -0.85 -17.09 29.31
C LEU A 42 -2.05 -17.82 29.91
N LEU A 43 -2.74 -18.65 29.14
CA LEU A 43 -3.94 -19.37 29.60
C LEU A 43 -3.59 -20.40 30.71
N SER A 44 -2.48 -21.11 30.56
CA SER A 44 -2.03 -22.12 31.56
C SER A 44 -1.56 -21.51 32.89
N ARG A 45 -1.26 -20.20 32.90
CA ARG A 45 -0.88 -19.46 34.10
C ARG A 45 -1.98 -18.56 34.64
N ALA A 46 -3.08 -18.41 33.90
CA ALA A 46 -4.18 -17.57 34.31
C ALA A 46 -4.90 -18.16 35.54
N PRO A 47 -5.26 -17.33 36.53
CA PRO A 47 -5.99 -17.81 37.73
C PRO A 47 -7.40 -18.30 37.40
N SER A 48 -7.96 -17.82 36.29
CA SER A 48 -9.28 -18.23 35.77
C SER A 48 -9.32 -17.97 34.26
N VAL A 49 -9.88 -18.90 33.49
CA VAL A 49 -10.06 -18.82 32.04
C VAL A 49 -11.55 -18.82 31.72
N ILE A 50 -12.01 -17.83 30.97
CA ILE A 50 -13.39 -17.76 30.48
C ILE A 50 -13.43 -18.36 29.08
N PHE A 51 -14.46 -19.15 28.78
CA PHE A 51 -14.70 -19.64 27.44
C PHE A 51 -16.01 -19.12 26.87
N PHE A 52 -16.03 -18.91 25.53
CA PHE A 52 -17.19 -18.63 24.71
C PHE A 52 -17.23 -19.72 23.65
N GLU A 53 -18.20 -20.62 23.74
CA GLU A 53 -18.40 -21.74 22.81
C GLU A 53 -19.57 -21.40 21.90
N ILE A 54 -19.33 -21.34 20.60
CA ILE A 54 -20.33 -21.18 19.56
C ILE A 54 -20.40 -22.49 18.77
N ARG A 55 -21.54 -23.17 18.87
CA ARG A 55 -21.82 -24.43 18.20
C ARG A 55 -22.93 -24.24 17.17
N ASP A 56 -22.69 -24.70 15.96
CA ASP A 56 -23.66 -24.80 14.89
C ASP A 56 -23.91 -26.24 14.47
N THR A 57 -25.07 -26.49 13.87
CA THR A 57 -25.45 -27.78 13.27
C THR A 57 -25.45 -27.70 11.75
N GLY A 58 -24.54 -26.91 11.19
CA GLY A 58 -24.44 -26.65 9.77
C GLY A 58 -23.67 -27.72 8.99
N ILE A 59 -23.10 -27.31 7.88
CA ILE A 59 -22.42 -28.22 6.93
C ILE A 59 -21.15 -28.87 7.49
N GLY A 60 -20.57 -28.33 8.58
CA GLY A 60 -19.28 -28.77 9.11
C GLY A 60 -18.11 -28.48 8.20
N ILE A 61 -16.90 -28.84 8.64
CA ILE A 61 -15.62 -28.51 7.97
C ILE A 61 -14.77 -29.79 7.90
N ALA A 62 -14.34 -30.16 6.70
CA ALA A 62 -13.49 -31.31 6.45
C ALA A 62 -12.12 -31.16 7.16
N PRO A 63 -11.53 -32.24 7.71
CA PRO A 63 -10.28 -32.19 8.49
C PRO A 63 -9.13 -31.47 7.77
N GLU A 64 -8.99 -31.68 6.46
CA GLU A 64 -7.96 -31.08 5.61
C GLU A 64 -8.08 -29.55 5.52
N LYS A 65 -9.29 -29.03 5.71
CA LYS A 65 -9.62 -27.60 5.59
C LYS A 65 -9.62 -26.88 6.94
N GLN A 66 -9.65 -27.61 8.07
CA GLN A 66 -9.74 -27.00 9.41
C GLN A 66 -8.56 -26.10 9.78
N LYS A 67 -7.36 -26.36 9.25
CA LYS A 67 -6.22 -25.46 9.41
C LYS A 67 -6.30 -24.27 8.45
N LEU A 68 -6.69 -24.53 7.21
CA LEU A 68 -6.76 -23.54 6.13
C LEU A 68 -7.78 -22.41 6.39
N ILE A 69 -8.91 -22.70 7.06
CA ILE A 69 -9.95 -21.68 7.34
C ILE A 69 -9.49 -20.56 8.29
N PHE A 70 -8.38 -20.77 9.01
CA PHE A 70 -7.75 -19.75 9.85
C PHE A 70 -6.64 -18.99 9.12
N GLU A 71 -6.29 -19.37 7.90
CA GLU A 71 -5.38 -18.63 7.04
C GLU A 71 -6.15 -17.50 6.33
N ALA A 72 -5.50 -16.36 6.17
CA ALA A 72 -6.10 -15.21 5.53
C ALA A 72 -6.46 -15.54 4.07
N PHE A 73 -7.65 -15.13 3.63
CA PHE A 73 -8.17 -15.31 2.26
C PHE A 73 -8.48 -16.75 1.83
N GLN A 74 -8.40 -17.75 2.71
CA GLN A 74 -8.78 -19.13 2.39
C GLN A 74 -10.28 -19.35 2.56
N GLN A 75 -10.91 -19.93 1.54
CA GLN A 75 -12.31 -20.37 1.57
C GLN A 75 -12.37 -21.88 1.31
N ALA A 76 -13.25 -22.55 2.04
CA ALA A 76 -13.32 -24.02 2.02
C ALA A 76 -13.67 -24.61 0.65
N ASP A 77 -14.37 -23.91 -0.26
CA ASP A 77 -14.67 -24.34 -1.65
C ASP A 77 -15.10 -23.18 -2.56
N ALA A 78 -14.68 -23.23 -3.83
CA ALA A 78 -15.14 -22.31 -4.89
C ALA A 78 -16.67 -22.40 -5.16
N GLY A 79 -17.35 -23.49 -4.78
CA GLY A 79 -18.80 -23.68 -4.89
C GLY A 79 -19.60 -22.96 -3.80
N THR A 80 -19.07 -22.84 -2.59
CA THR A 80 -19.67 -22.11 -1.47
C THR A 80 -19.56 -20.58 -1.62
N SER A 81 -18.57 -20.11 -2.37
CA SER A 81 -18.37 -18.69 -2.68
C SER A 81 -19.56 -18.04 -3.43
N ARG A 82 -20.18 -18.77 -4.37
CA ARG A 82 -21.33 -18.26 -5.14
C ARG A 82 -22.63 -18.21 -4.34
N LYS A 83 -22.77 -19.02 -3.29
CA LYS A 83 -24.02 -19.14 -2.53
C LYS A 83 -24.01 -18.34 -1.23
N TYR A 84 -22.84 -18.11 -0.62
CA TYR A 84 -22.73 -17.55 0.72
C TYR A 84 -21.76 -16.39 0.87
N GLY A 85 -21.07 -15.92 -0.15
CA GLY A 85 -20.18 -14.73 -0.19
C GLY A 85 -19.38 -14.45 1.09
N GLY A 86 -18.12 -14.08 1.03
CA GLY A 86 -17.32 -13.72 2.20
C GLY A 86 -15.87 -13.48 1.83
N THR A 87 -15.16 -12.68 2.61
CA THR A 87 -13.77 -12.26 2.32
C THR A 87 -12.70 -13.29 2.69
N GLY A 88 -13.07 -14.38 3.41
CA GLY A 88 -12.10 -15.36 3.94
C GLY A 88 -11.18 -14.83 5.06
N LEU A 89 -11.40 -13.59 5.53
CA LEU A 89 -10.57 -12.91 6.52
C LEU A 89 -11.09 -13.04 7.96
N GLY A 90 -12.38 -13.30 8.14
CA GLY A 90 -13.02 -13.21 9.45
C GLY A 90 -12.38 -14.11 10.50
N LEU A 91 -12.13 -15.39 10.21
CA LEU A 91 -11.55 -16.34 11.16
C LEU A 91 -10.07 -16.07 11.44
N ALA A 92 -9.30 -15.65 10.43
CA ALA A 92 -7.91 -15.23 10.61
C ALA A 92 -7.81 -14.03 11.56
N ILE A 93 -8.62 -12.99 11.33
CA ILE A 93 -8.72 -11.82 12.21
C ILE A 93 -9.16 -12.22 13.62
N SER A 94 -10.16 -13.10 13.74
CA SER A 94 -10.63 -13.56 15.06
C SER A 94 -9.53 -14.27 15.84
N ARG A 95 -8.68 -15.08 15.18
CA ARG A 95 -7.54 -15.75 15.79
C ARG A 95 -6.49 -14.75 16.27
N GLU A 96 -6.15 -13.75 15.46
CA GLU A 96 -5.22 -12.68 15.83
C GLU A 96 -5.73 -11.85 17.01
N LEU A 97 -7.01 -11.46 16.99
CA LEU A 97 -7.64 -10.74 18.10
C LEU A 97 -7.69 -11.56 19.38
N ALA A 98 -7.95 -12.88 19.30
CA ALA A 98 -7.90 -13.77 20.45
C ALA A 98 -6.48 -13.82 21.05
N SER A 99 -5.45 -13.94 20.21
CA SER A 99 -4.05 -13.89 20.63
C SER A 99 -3.68 -12.56 21.30
N LEU A 100 -4.13 -11.41 20.73
CA LEU A 100 -3.94 -10.08 21.33
C LEU A 100 -4.64 -9.93 22.69
N LEU A 101 -5.74 -10.65 22.92
CA LEU A 101 -6.42 -10.71 24.22
C LEU A 101 -5.81 -11.73 25.17
N GLY A 102 -4.70 -12.37 24.79
CA GLY A 102 -3.99 -13.38 25.57
C GLY A 102 -4.66 -14.75 25.59
N GLY A 103 -5.54 -15.01 24.61
CA GLY A 103 -6.31 -16.24 24.48
C GLY A 103 -6.08 -16.98 23.17
N GLU A 104 -6.90 -18.01 22.92
CA GLU A 104 -6.88 -18.76 21.66
C GLU A 104 -8.29 -19.19 21.24
N ILE A 105 -8.45 -19.51 19.94
CA ILE A 105 -9.67 -20.12 19.39
C ILE A 105 -9.38 -21.57 19.02
N ARG A 106 -10.23 -22.49 19.50
CA ARG A 106 -10.21 -23.91 19.14
C ARG A 106 -11.39 -24.25 18.26
N LEU A 107 -11.21 -25.21 17.38
CA LEU A 107 -12.24 -25.73 16.48
C LEU A 107 -12.39 -27.25 16.65
N ILE A 108 -13.63 -27.70 16.73
CA ILE A 108 -14.04 -29.09 16.58
C ILE A 108 -15.14 -29.11 15.53
N SER A 109 -14.96 -29.86 14.45
CA SER A 109 -15.94 -29.91 13.35
C SER A 109 -15.88 -31.25 12.62
N SER A 110 -17.05 -31.71 12.16
CA SER A 110 -17.21 -32.88 11.30
C SER A 110 -18.15 -32.55 10.14
N PRO A 111 -17.84 -32.97 8.90
CA PRO A 111 -18.73 -32.75 7.75
C PRO A 111 -20.14 -33.31 8.01
N GLY A 112 -21.17 -32.47 7.84
CA GLY A 112 -22.58 -32.82 8.05
C GLY A 112 -23.07 -32.81 9.50
N GLU A 113 -22.19 -32.63 10.49
CA GLU A 113 -22.55 -32.58 11.92
C GLU A 113 -22.46 -31.18 12.51
N GLY A 114 -21.87 -30.22 11.76
CA GLY A 114 -21.66 -28.84 12.18
C GLY A 114 -20.28 -28.55 12.75
N SER A 115 -20.12 -27.37 13.35
CA SER A 115 -18.85 -26.90 13.90
C SER A 115 -19.03 -26.32 15.31
N THR A 116 -17.99 -26.43 16.12
CA THR A 116 -17.89 -25.83 17.45
C THR A 116 -16.63 -25.00 17.51
N PHE A 117 -16.78 -23.70 17.61
CA PHE A 117 -15.68 -22.76 17.82
C PHE A 117 -15.67 -22.36 19.30
N THR A 118 -14.55 -22.53 19.98
CA THR A 118 -14.40 -22.15 21.39
C THR A 118 -13.28 -21.13 21.54
N LEU A 119 -13.63 -19.93 21.97
CA LEU A 119 -12.68 -18.87 22.34
C LEU A 119 -12.36 -18.99 23.82
N TYR A 120 -11.09 -19.14 24.18
CA TYR A 120 -10.58 -19.12 25.55
C TYR A 120 -9.86 -17.80 25.83
N LEU A 121 -10.21 -17.13 26.93
CA LEU A 121 -9.58 -15.87 27.35
C LEU A 121 -9.23 -15.92 28.84
N PRO A 122 -8.08 -15.32 29.26
CA PRO A 122 -7.81 -15.14 30.67
C PRO A 122 -8.80 -14.12 31.26
N ALA A 123 -9.40 -14.44 32.41
CA ALA A 123 -10.36 -13.54 33.07
C ALA A 123 -9.72 -12.22 33.50
N VAL A 124 -8.43 -12.23 33.78
CA VAL A 124 -7.62 -11.04 34.06
C VAL A 124 -6.47 -11.01 33.06
N TYR A 125 -6.41 -9.93 32.26
CA TYR A 125 -5.35 -9.75 31.28
C TYR A 125 -4.03 -9.42 31.99
N PRO A 126 -2.96 -10.23 31.86
CA PRO A 126 -1.70 -10.02 32.61
C PRO A 126 -0.84 -8.86 32.04
N GLY A 127 -1.29 -8.14 31.05
CA GLY A 127 -0.57 -7.06 30.33
C GLY A 127 -0.69 -5.66 30.91
N GLY A 128 -0.94 -5.49 32.19
CA GLY A 128 -1.15 -4.16 32.78
C GLY A 128 -0.84 -4.04 34.24
N VAL A 129 0.38 -4.34 34.70
CA VAL A 129 0.83 -3.90 36.03
C VAL A 129 2.18 -3.21 35.92
N ALA A 130 2.13 -1.93 36.32
CA ALA A 130 3.24 -1.03 36.45
C ALA A 130 4.48 -1.70 37.07
N ALA A 131 5.64 -1.30 36.57
CA ALA A 131 6.94 -1.59 37.14
C ALA A 131 6.97 -1.27 38.63
N VAL A 132 6.94 -2.29 39.50
CA VAL A 132 7.44 -2.20 40.87
C VAL A 132 8.90 -2.59 40.81
N SER A 133 9.73 -1.59 41.07
CA SER A 133 11.17 -1.68 41.21
C SER A 133 11.56 -2.78 42.21
N ARG A 134 12.30 -3.79 41.75
CA ARG A 134 13.16 -4.62 42.61
C ARG A 134 14.52 -4.75 41.95
N PRO A 135 15.59 -4.60 42.72
CA PRO A 135 16.91 -4.56 42.18
C PRO A 135 17.51 -5.95 41.93
N LEU A 136 18.18 -6.04 40.83
CA LEU A 136 19.40 -6.76 40.51
C LEU A 136 19.45 -8.30 40.48
N SER A 137 19.95 -8.72 39.33
CA SER A 137 20.74 -9.93 39.09
C SER A 137 19.99 -11.15 38.61
N ALA A 138 19.54 -11.08 37.41
CA ALA A 138 19.55 -12.22 36.48
C ALA A 138 19.74 -11.65 35.07
N ALA A 139 20.67 -12.21 34.33
CA ALA A 139 20.90 -11.86 32.91
C ALA A 139 19.58 -11.87 32.16
N PRO A 140 19.38 -10.95 31.18
CA PRO A 140 18.17 -10.92 30.37
C PRO A 140 18.05 -12.29 29.68
N ILE A 141 17.01 -13.03 29.99
CA ILE A 141 16.56 -14.12 29.14
C ILE A 141 16.05 -13.40 27.89
N ILE A 142 16.89 -13.29 26.90
CA ILE A 142 16.52 -12.97 25.53
C ILE A 142 15.61 -14.13 25.12
N LEU A 143 14.29 -13.92 25.16
CA LEU A 143 13.38 -14.77 24.42
C LEU A 143 13.90 -14.73 22.98
N PRO A 144 14.23 -15.86 22.36
CA PRO A 144 14.63 -15.83 20.96
C PRO A 144 13.45 -15.20 20.22
N ALA A 145 13.72 -14.08 19.54
CA ALA A 145 12.84 -13.58 18.50
C ALA A 145 12.43 -14.78 17.62
N PRO A 146 11.21 -14.84 17.10
CA PRO A 146 10.84 -15.89 16.15
C PRO A 146 12.03 -16.03 15.21
N ARG A 147 12.64 -17.22 15.18
CA ARG A 147 13.81 -17.43 14.31
C ARG A 147 13.35 -17.10 12.91
N GLU A 148 13.73 -15.93 12.42
CA GLU A 148 13.68 -15.67 10.99
C GLU A 148 14.43 -16.83 10.36
N GLU A 149 13.73 -17.65 9.57
CA GLU A 149 14.40 -18.66 8.78
C GLU A 149 15.39 -17.90 7.89
N ASN A 150 16.66 -18.03 8.24
CA ASN A 150 17.73 -17.33 7.55
C ASN A 150 17.81 -17.92 6.13
N ILE A 151 17.26 -17.19 5.17
CA ILE A 151 17.36 -17.55 3.76
C ILE A 151 18.79 -17.24 3.34
N PRO A 152 19.60 -18.24 2.93
CA PRO A 152 20.98 -18.02 2.53
C PRO A 152 21.03 -17.10 1.31
N ASP A 153 21.51 -15.88 1.48
CA ASP A 153 21.67 -14.88 0.43
C ASP A 153 23.15 -14.54 0.20
N ASP A 154 23.42 -13.62 -0.73
CA ASP A 154 24.77 -13.31 -1.18
C ASP A 154 25.37 -12.05 -0.51
N ARG A 155 24.72 -11.50 0.56
CA ARG A 155 25.13 -10.21 1.19
C ARG A 155 26.60 -10.10 1.56
N ASN A 156 27.22 -11.22 1.91
CA ASN A 156 28.65 -11.27 2.30
C ASN A 156 29.60 -11.50 1.11
N SER A 157 29.07 -11.69 -0.10
CA SER A 157 29.84 -12.02 -1.30
C SER A 157 29.65 -11.01 -2.45
N ILE A 158 28.91 -9.92 -2.20
CA ILE A 158 28.68 -8.84 -3.17
C ILE A 158 29.97 -8.04 -3.35
N GLN A 159 30.34 -7.81 -4.60
CA GLN A 159 31.48 -6.96 -5.00
C GLN A 159 30.97 -5.74 -5.79
N PRO A 160 31.74 -4.65 -5.82
CA PRO A 160 31.42 -3.50 -6.66
C PRO A 160 31.25 -3.90 -8.13
N GLY A 161 30.09 -3.57 -8.72
CA GLY A 161 29.78 -3.91 -10.11
C GLY A 161 28.93 -5.18 -10.27
N ASP A 162 28.70 -5.96 -9.21
CA ASP A 162 27.79 -7.10 -9.27
C ASP A 162 26.34 -6.62 -9.48
N PRO A 163 25.56 -7.23 -10.38
CA PRO A 163 24.13 -6.95 -10.48
C PRO A 163 23.39 -7.59 -9.28
N VAL A 164 22.94 -6.75 -8.35
CA VAL A 164 22.26 -7.20 -7.13
C VAL A 164 20.75 -7.17 -7.35
N LEU A 165 20.06 -8.25 -6.99
CA LEU A 165 18.59 -8.33 -6.93
C LEU A 165 18.14 -8.50 -5.48
N LEU A 166 17.33 -7.57 -4.97
CA LEU A 166 16.69 -7.70 -3.67
C LEU A 166 15.33 -8.39 -3.82
N ILE A 167 15.16 -9.49 -3.12
CA ILE A 167 13.94 -10.32 -3.11
C ILE A 167 13.23 -10.07 -1.80
N VAL A 168 12.02 -9.50 -1.86
CA VAL A 168 11.18 -9.19 -0.70
C VAL A 168 9.97 -10.11 -0.73
N GLU A 169 9.99 -11.12 0.13
CA GLU A 169 9.04 -12.22 0.13
C GLU A 169 8.95 -12.84 1.52
N ASP A 170 7.77 -12.92 2.11
CA ASP A 170 7.54 -13.43 3.45
C ASP A 170 7.53 -14.98 3.52
N ASP A 171 7.15 -15.66 2.41
CA ASP A 171 7.22 -17.12 2.33
C ASP A 171 8.68 -17.57 2.07
N PRO A 172 9.33 -18.26 3.06
CA PRO A 172 10.72 -18.68 2.92
C PRO A 172 10.94 -19.68 1.79
N HIS A 173 9.93 -20.50 1.44
CA HIS A 173 10.05 -21.47 0.35
C HIS A 173 10.06 -20.75 -1.00
N TYR A 174 9.12 -19.83 -1.20
CA TYR A 174 9.02 -19.05 -2.43
C TYR A 174 10.23 -18.12 -2.61
N ALA A 175 10.71 -17.52 -1.52
CA ALA A 175 11.93 -16.70 -1.53
C ALA A 175 13.17 -17.53 -1.95
N ARG A 176 13.34 -18.77 -1.47
CA ARG A 176 14.45 -19.65 -1.90
C ARG A 176 14.39 -19.96 -3.40
N VAL A 177 13.19 -20.17 -3.94
CA VAL A 177 13.00 -20.38 -5.38
C VAL A 177 13.44 -19.13 -6.15
N LEU A 178 12.99 -17.94 -5.75
CA LEU A 178 13.39 -16.69 -6.39
C LEU A 178 14.90 -16.44 -6.31
N VAL A 179 15.53 -16.70 -5.14
CA VAL A 179 16.99 -16.61 -4.96
C VAL A 179 17.72 -17.54 -5.93
N GLY A 180 17.28 -18.78 -6.07
CA GLY A 180 17.84 -19.72 -7.03
C GLY A 180 17.76 -19.21 -8.46
N LEU A 181 16.56 -18.80 -8.90
CA LEU A 181 16.33 -18.26 -10.25
C LEU A 181 17.15 -16.99 -10.52
N ALA A 182 17.29 -16.11 -9.53
CA ALA A 182 18.11 -14.90 -9.64
C ALA A 182 19.59 -15.25 -9.88
N ARG A 183 20.12 -16.21 -9.13
CA ARG A 183 21.51 -16.70 -9.30
C ARG A 183 21.74 -17.35 -10.65
N ASP A 184 20.78 -18.15 -11.13
CA ASP A 184 20.83 -18.79 -12.46
C ASP A 184 20.88 -17.72 -13.58
N LYS A 185 20.27 -16.57 -13.36
CA LYS A 185 20.32 -15.41 -14.28
C LYS A 185 21.55 -14.51 -14.08
N GLY A 186 22.43 -14.84 -13.12
CA GLY A 186 23.69 -14.15 -12.87
C GLY A 186 23.57 -12.93 -11.93
N PHE A 187 22.50 -12.84 -11.15
CA PHE A 187 22.37 -11.85 -10.07
C PHE A 187 23.03 -12.34 -8.78
N LYS A 188 23.52 -11.41 -7.99
CA LYS A 188 23.70 -11.59 -6.54
C LYS A 188 22.35 -11.33 -5.87
N ALA A 189 21.84 -12.30 -5.14
CA ALA A 189 20.53 -12.23 -4.53
C ALA A 189 20.62 -11.80 -3.06
N LEU A 190 19.89 -10.76 -2.68
CA LEU A 190 19.58 -10.40 -1.30
C LEU A 190 18.15 -10.83 -0.98
N SER A 191 17.88 -11.23 0.25
CA SER A 191 16.56 -11.64 0.70
C SER A 191 16.11 -10.86 1.94
N ALA A 192 14.85 -10.40 1.92
CA ALA A 192 14.16 -9.79 3.04
C ALA A 192 12.76 -10.40 3.18
N THR A 193 12.39 -10.79 4.41
CA THR A 193 11.06 -11.34 4.72
C THR A 193 10.11 -10.28 5.32
N ARG A 194 10.59 -9.03 5.45
CA ARG A 194 9.87 -7.90 6.04
C ARG A 194 10.15 -6.60 5.28
N GLY A 195 9.15 -5.72 5.24
CA GLY A 195 9.24 -4.45 4.53
C GLY A 195 10.31 -3.50 5.09
N HIS A 196 10.41 -3.34 6.41
CA HIS A 196 11.45 -2.48 6.99
C HIS A 196 12.87 -3.00 6.73
N THR A 197 13.07 -4.34 6.74
CA THR A 197 14.35 -4.95 6.36
C THR A 197 14.66 -4.70 4.88
N ALA A 198 13.65 -4.80 4.01
CA ALA A 198 13.78 -4.52 2.59
C ALA A 198 14.23 -3.07 2.33
N LEU A 199 13.61 -2.09 3.00
CA LEU A 199 13.99 -0.67 2.89
C LEU A 199 15.43 -0.42 3.36
N ALA A 200 15.84 -1.02 4.47
CA ALA A 200 17.19 -0.91 4.98
C ALA A 200 18.23 -1.50 3.99
N LEU A 201 17.97 -2.70 3.45
CA LEU A 201 18.83 -3.35 2.46
C LEU A 201 18.88 -2.57 1.14
N ALA A 202 17.75 -2.02 0.69
CA ALA A 202 17.69 -1.21 -0.52
C ALA A 202 18.59 0.04 -0.42
N ARG A 203 18.55 0.74 0.73
CA ARG A 203 19.44 1.91 0.98
C ARG A 203 20.89 1.53 1.11
N GLN A 204 21.18 0.40 1.75
CA GLN A 204 22.55 -0.03 2.01
C GLN A 204 23.26 -0.55 0.75
N PHE A 205 22.56 -1.37 -0.05
CA PHE A 205 23.17 -2.09 -1.16
C PHE A 205 22.84 -1.49 -2.53
N LEU A 206 21.87 -0.58 -2.62
CA LEU A 206 21.39 0.03 -3.87
C LEU A 206 21.22 -1.03 -4.98
N PRO A 207 20.35 -2.03 -4.80
CA PRO A 207 20.22 -3.13 -5.73
C PRO A 207 19.82 -2.66 -7.13
N ALA A 208 20.24 -3.39 -8.15
CA ALA A 208 19.93 -3.10 -9.54
C ALA A 208 18.41 -3.24 -9.83
N ALA A 209 17.72 -4.10 -9.07
CA ALA A 209 16.27 -4.26 -9.11
C ALA A 209 15.75 -4.88 -7.80
N ILE A 210 14.43 -4.80 -7.59
CA ILE A 210 13.73 -5.38 -6.44
C ILE A 210 12.55 -6.22 -6.95
N THR A 211 12.38 -7.45 -6.43
CA THR A 211 11.10 -8.17 -6.49
C THR A 211 10.38 -7.98 -5.17
N LEU A 212 9.08 -7.67 -5.20
CA LEU A 212 8.33 -7.24 -4.03
C LEU A 212 6.99 -7.95 -3.95
N ASP A 213 6.77 -8.68 -2.86
CA ASP A 213 5.42 -9.11 -2.48
C ASP A 213 4.65 -7.98 -1.78
N ILE A 214 3.34 -8.00 -1.97
CA ILE A 214 2.43 -7.03 -1.36
C ILE A 214 2.09 -7.41 0.09
N PHE A 215 2.01 -8.70 0.39
CA PHE A 215 1.60 -9.18 1.71
C PHE A 215 2.81 -9.50 2.58
N LEU A 216 3.36 -8.49 3.26
CA LEU A 216 4.46 -8.67 4.20
C LEU A 216 3.95 -8.61 5.65
N PRO A 217 4.63 -9.27 6.60
CA PRO A 217 4.14 -9.42 7.96
C PRO A 217 4.14 -8.13 8.81
N ASP A 218 4.91 -7.13 8.42
CA ASP A 218 5.10 -5.87 9.16
C ASP A 218 4.45 -4.65 8.49
N MET A 219 4.32 -4.66 7.15
CA MET A 219 3.68 -3.59 6.40
C MET A 219 3.25 -4.10 5.02
N LEU A 220 2.34 -3.40 4.36
CA LEU A 220 1.99 -3.74 2.98
C LEU A 220 3.15 -3.40 2.02
N GLY A 221 3.37 -4.23 1.01
CA GLY A 221 4.36 -3.98 -0.03
C GLY A 221 4.12 -2.66 -0.78
N TRP A 222 2.87 -2.17 -0.82
CA TRP A 222 2.54 -0.82 -1.32
C TRP A 222 3.26 0.28 -0.54
N THR A 223 3.35 0.13 0.79
CA THR A 223 4.09 1.06 1.64
C THR A 223 5.59 0.98 1.35
N VAL A 224 6.12 -0.23 1.13
CA VAL A 224 7.53 -0.41 0.73
C VAL A 224 7.79 0.26 -0.62
N LEU A 225 6.95 0.01 -1.63
CA LEU A 225 7.07 0.63 -2.95
C LEU A 225 7.06 2.16 -2.84
N ASN A 226 6.11 2.72 -2.11
CA ASN A 226 5.98 4.16 -1.92
C ASN A 226 7.25 4.76 -1.28
N ASN A 227 7.74 4.15 -0.18
CA ASN A 227 8.97 4.61 0.47
C ASN A 227 10.18 4.54 -0.47
N LEU A 228 10.32 3.47 -1.26
CA LEU A 228 11.40 3.34 -2.25
C LEU A 228 11.32 4.44 -3.32
N LYS A 229 10.11 4.82 -3.76
CA LYS A 229 9.90 5.81 -4.84
C LYS A 229 9.98 7.26 -4.35
N LEU A 230 9.72 7.49 -3.07
CA LEU A 230 9.89 8.80 -2.43
C LEU A 230 11.34 9.08 -2.03
N ASP A 231 12.13 8.07 -1.75
CA ASP A 231 13.54 8.24 -1.36
C ASP A 231 14.42 8.49 -2.59
N PRO A 232 15.10 9.67 -2.71
CA PRO A 232 15.94 10.01 -3.86
C PRO A 232 17.05 8.99 -4.15
N SER A 233 17.52 8.27 -3.11
CA SER A 233 18.58 7.27 -3.26
C SER A 233 18.10 5.95 -3.86
N THR A 234 16.83 5.60 -3.72
CA THR A 234 16.27 4.30 -4.15
C THR A 234 15.19 4.40 -5.21
N ARG A 235 14.63 5.60 -5.48
CA ARG A 235 13.50 5.79 -6.40
C ARG A 235 13.75 5.29 -7.82
N HIS A 236 15.00 5.34 -8.28
CA HIS A 236 15.40 4.87 -9.61
C HIS A 236 15.40 3.35 -9.74
N ILE A 237 15.40 2.61 -8.62
CA ILE A 237 15.47 1.14 -8.64
C ILE A 237 14.17 0.57 -9.19
N PRO A 238 14.18 -0.22 -10.26
CA PRO A 238 12.99 -0.87 -10.79
C PRO A 238 12.45 -1.90 -9.79
N VAL A 239 11.15 -1.84 -9.52
CA VAL A 239 10.45 -2.75 -8.61
C VAL A 239 9.47 -3.61 -9.40
N GLN A 240 9.72 -4.91 -9.43
CA GLN A 240 8.83 -5.91 -9.97
C GLN A 240 7.92 -6.43 -8.86
N ILE A 241 6.62 -6.18 -8.95
CA ILE A 241 5.66 -6.74 -8.00
C ILE A 241 5.33 -8.17 -8.37
N ILE A 242 5.27 -9.07 -7.37
CA ILE A 242 4.84 -10.46 -7.51
C ILE A 242 3.85 -10.74 -6.39
N SER A 243 2.54 -10.76 -6.68
CA SER A 243 1.49 -10.88 -5.66
C SER A 243 0.32 -11.76 -6.10
N ILE A 244 -0.51 -12.16 -5.13
CA ILE A 244 -1.72 -12.97 -5.34
C ILE A 244 -2.86 -12.13 -5.94
N GLU A 245 -2.89 -10.81 -5.71
CA GLU A 245 -3.94 -9.91 -6.19
C GLU A 245 -3.70 -9.41 -7.62
N GLU A 246 -4.80 -9.10 -8.34
CA GLU A 246 -4.75 -8.57 -9.72
C GLU A 246 -4.73 -7.03 -9.77
N GLU A 247 -4.18 -6.35 -8.77
CA GLU A 247 -4.11 -4.87 -8.71
C GLU A 247 -2.97 -4.28 -9.56
N ARG A 248 -2.85 -4.73 -10.80
CA ARG A 248 -1.76 -4.34 -11.70
C ARG A 248 -1.69 -2.83 -11.95
N GLN A 249 -2.84 -2.17 -12.17
CA GLN A 249 -2.88 -0.73 -12.46
C GLN A 249 -2.40 0.09 -11.27
N HIS A 250 -2.79 -0.31 -10.04
CA HIS A 250 -2.35 0.36 -8.82
C HIS A 250 -0.82 0.34 -8.68
N GLY A 251 -0.18 -0.82 -8.85
CA GLY A 251 1.28 -0.93 -8.77
C GLY A 251 2.01 -0.08 -9.82
N LEU A 252 1.55 -0.15 -11.05
CA LEU A 252 2.17 0.57 -12.16
C LEU A 252 2.00 2.09 -12.03
N SER A 253 0.86 2.60 -11.53
CA SER A 253 0.66 4.03 -11.29
C SER A 253 1.53 4.58 -10.15
N HIS A 254 1.98 3.73 -9.21
CA HIS A 254 2.88 4.10 -8.13
C HIS A 254 4.38 3.85 -8.45
N GLY A 255 4.72 3.72 -9.73
CA GLY A 255 6.10 3.61 -10.18
C GLY A 255 6.71 2.21 -10.11
N ALA A 256 5.89 1.15 -9.99
CA ALA A 256 6.38 -0.20 -10.20
C ALA A 256 6.77 -0.42 -11.67
N PHE A 257 7.88 -1.12 -11.89
CA PHE A 257 8.37 -1.48 -13.22
C PHE A 257 7.42 -2.44 -13.93
N ALA A 258 7.00 -3.50 -13.23
CA ALA A 258 6.09 -4.49 -13.78
C ALA A 258 5.34 -5.23 -12.66
N TYR A 259 4.32 -6.02 -13.03
CA TYR A 259 3.46 -6.76 -12.13
C TYR A 259 3.28 -8.20 -12.62
N ALA A 260 3.38 -9.17 -11.70
CA ALA A 260 3.09 -10.57 -11.95
C ALA A 260 2.16 -11.13 -10.87
N VAL A 261 1.23 -12.01 -11.25
CA VAL A 261 0.25 -12.61 -10.34
C VAL A 261 0.73 -14.01 -9.92
N LYS A 262 0.70 -14.32 -8.62
CA LYS A 262 0.91 -15.66 -8.07
C LYS A 262 -0.37 -16.51 -8.28
N PRO A 263 -0.31 -17.85 -8.54
CA PRO A 263 0.90 -18.65 -8.67
C PRO A 263 1.58 -18.43 -10.01
N ALA A 264 2.78 -17.86 -9.99
CA ALA A 264 3.58 -17.75 -11.19
C ALA A 264 4.25 -19.11 -11.48
N THR A 265 4.15 -19.58 -12.71
CA THR A 265 4.91 -20.76 -13.15
C THR A 265 6.41 -20.44 -13.12
N THR A 266 7.26 -21.46 -12.98
CA THR A 266 8.72 -21.27 -13.06
C THR A 266 9.12 -20.54 -14.34
N GLU A 267 8.44 -20.82 -15.45
CA GLU A 267 8.66 -20.13 -16.73
C GLU A 267 8.27 -18.65 -16.64
N GLY A 268 7.13 -18.32 -16.03
CA GLY A 268 6.70 -16.93 -15.81
C GLY A 268 7.67 -16.15 -14.91
N LEU A 269 8.21 -16.78 -13.86
CA LEU A 269 9.24 -16.18 -13.02
C LEU A 269 10.55 -15.94 -13.76
N LEU A 270 10.97 -16.91 -14.59
CA LEU A 270 12.14 -16.74 -15.46
C LEU A 270 11.97 -15.58 -16.44
N GLN A 271 10.77 -15.43 -17.04
CA GLN A 271 10.46 -14.30 -17.91
C GLN A 271 10.53 -12.96 -17.14
N CYS A 272 10.05 -12.91 -15.88
CA CYS A 272 10.21 -11.73 -15.04
C CYS A 272 11.67 -11.37 -14.82
N MET A 273 12.52 -12.35 -14.48
CA MET A 273 13.97 -12.15 -14.29
C MET A 273 14.67 -11.70 -15.59
N ASP A 274 14.28 -12.27 -16.74
CA ASP A 274 14.81 -11.87 -18.04
C ASP A 274 14.43 -10.43 -18.39
N ARG A 275 13.18 -10.02 -18.12
CA ARG A 275 12.72 -8.62 -18.29
C ARG A 275 13.52 -7.67 -17.43
N ILE A 276 13.72 -7.98 -16.14
CA ILE A 276 14.55 -7.19 -15.22
C ILE A 276 15.97 -7.09 -15.79
N LYS A 277 16.59 -8.22 -16.14
CA LYS A 277 17.97 -8.24 -16.68
C LYS A 277 18.11 -7.42 -17.95
N GLN A 278 17.17 -7.51 -18.85
CA GLN A 278 17.13 -6.74 -20.10
C GLN A 278 16.97 -5.24 -19.82
N PHE A 279 16.16 -4.90 -18.81
CA PHE A 279 15.89 -3.51 -18.45
C PHE A 279 17.07 -2.81 -17.78
N ILE A 280 17.79 -3.50 -16.87
CA ILE A 280 18.96 -2.94 -16.18
C ILE A 280 20.24 -2.99 -17.03
N GLY A 281 20.22 -3.71 -18.16
CA GLY A 281 21.37 -3.77 -19.08
C GLY A 281 21.75 -2.37 -19.59
N PRO A 282 23.02 -2.18 -20.00
CA PRO A 282 23.50 -0.91 -20.54
C PRO A 282 22.79 -0.65 -21.89
N ARG A 283 21.75 0.17 -21.85
CA ARG A 283 21.03 0.63 -23.06
C ARG A 283 20.54 2.06 -22.88
N THR A 284 20.53 2.80 -23.95
CA THR A 284 19.88 4.11 -24.00
C THR A 284 18.39 3.93 -23.86
N LYS A 285 17.77 4.63 -22.91
CA LYS A 285 16.31 4.63 -22.71
C LYS A 285 15.64 5.38 -23.86
N ARG A 286 14.47 4.91 -24.30
CA ARG A 286 13.72 5.53 -25.40
C ARG A 286 12.49 6.23 -24.85
N LEU A 287 12.38 7.52 -25.14
CA LEU A 287 11.27 8.39 -24.77
C LEU A 287 10.56 8.87 -26.02
N LEU A 288 9.23 8.75 -26.06
CA LEU A 288 8.40 9.39 -27.09
C LEU A 288 7.77 10.65 -26.50
N VAL A 289 7.89 11.77 -27.22
CA VAL A 289 7.21 13.03 -26.90
C VAL A 289 6.17 13.32 -27.96
N VAL A 290 4.90 13.38 -27.56
CA VAL A 290 3.75 13.63 -28.45
C VAL A 290 3.15 14.99 -28.11
N GLU A 291 3.39 15.95 -28.96
CA GLU A 291 3.02 17.37 -28.77
C GLU A 291 2.87 18.00 -30.16
N ASP A 292 1.75 18.62 -30.48
CA ASP A 292 1.49 19.21 -31.77
C ASP A 292 2.19 20.56 -31.95
N ASN A 293 2.32 21.34 -30.89
CA ASN A 293 3.03 22.61 -30.91
C ASN A 293 4.56 22.38 -30.95
N GLU A 294 5.19 22.77 -32.07
CA GLU A 294 6.63 22.59 -32.28
C GLU A 294 7.50 23.27 -31.20
N ALA A 295 7.15 24.48 -30.77
CA ALA A 295 7.92 25.22 -29.78
C ALA A 295 7.82 24.57 -28.39
N GLU A 296 6.64 24.05 -28.01
CA GLU A 296 6.44 23.33 -26.77
C GLU A 296 7.14 21.97 -26.81
N ARG A 297 7.04 21.25 -27.92
CA ARG A 297 7.74 19.99 -28.17
C ARG A 297 9.26 20.13 -28.00
N ASP A 298 9.85 21.17 -28.62
CA ASP A 298 11.29 21.45 -28.52
C ASP A 298 11.71 21.83 -27.11
N SER A 299 10.85 22.55 -26.38
CA SER A 299 11.07 22.88 -24.97
C SER A 299 11.09 21.62 -24.08
N VAL A 300 10.14 20.70 -24.29
CA VAL A 300 10.10 19.41 -23.59
C VAL A 300 11.33 18.56 -23.92
N VAL A 301 11.69 18.47 -25.19
CA VAL A 301 12.90 17.74 -25.64
C VAL A 301 14.16 18.33 -24.97
N THR A 302 14.32 19.65 -24.98
CA THR A 302 15.48 20.32 -24.35
C THR A 302 15.54 20.06 -22.85
N LEU A 303 14.41 20.08 -22.18
CA LEU A 303 14.29 19.80 -20.75
C LEU A 303 14.74 18.37 -20.42
N LEU A 304 14.28 17.38 -21.19
CA LEU A 304 14.46 15.96 -20.90
C LEU A 304 15.75 15.38 -21.50
N ALA A 305 16.32 16.01 -22.52
CA ALA A 305 17.50 15.51 -23.24
C ALA A 305 18.73 15.29 -22.32
N HIS A 306 19.36 14.13 -22.50
CA HIS A 306 20.62 13.75 -21.87
C HIS A 306 21.19 12.50 -22.59
N ASP A 307 22.47 12.19 -22.38
CA ASP A 307 23.18 11.09 -23.05
C ASP A 307 22.60 9.69 -22.79
N ASP A 308 21.84 9.53 -21.72
CA ASP A 308 21.19 8.26 -21.33
C ASP A 308 19.83 8.04 -21.97
N ILE A 309 19.30 9.02 -22.74
CA ILE A 309 17.96 8.97 -23.35
C ILE A 309 18.03 9.26 -24.84
N SER A 310 17.36 8.44 -25.64
CA SER A 310 17.00 8.72 -27.03
C SER A 310 15.57 9.23 -27.09
N ILE A 311 15.36 10.48 -27.53
CA ILE A 311 14.03 11.09 -27.62
C ILE A 311 13.58 11.07 -29.07
N GLU A 312 12.39 10.50 -29.29
CA GLU A 312 11.66 10.65 -30.55
C GLU A 312 10.43 11.53 -30.32
N THR A 313 10.04 12.24 -31.34
CA THR A 313 8.92 13.19 -31.26
C THR A 313 7.83 12.86 -32.29
N SER A 314 6.60 13.22 -31.99
CA SER A 314 5.47 13.15 -32.89
C SER A 314 4.57 14.36 -32.70
N GLY A 315 4.06 14.93 -33.81
CA GLY A 315 3.08 16.02 -33.80
C GLY A 315 1.63 15.53 -33.89
N THR A 316 1.40 14.22 -34.05
CA THR A 316 0.06 13.64 -34.23
C THR A 316 -0.08 12.33 -33.48
N GLY A 317 -1.31 12.00 -33.08
CA GLY A 317 -1.59 10.74 -32.37
C GLY A 317 -1.43 9.50 -33.24
N GLY A 318 -1.75 9.62 -34.55
CA GLY A 318 -1.58 8.52 -35.50
C GLY A 318 -0.13 8.15 -35.76
N GLU A 319 0.76 9.15 -35.93
CA GLU A 319 2.21 8.94 -36.02
C GLU A 319 2.78 8.35 -34.72
N ALA A 320 2.33 8.91 -33.59
CA ALA A 320 2.76 8.39 -32.26
C ALA A 320 2.39 6.93 -32.08
N TYR A 321 1.16 6.53 -32.42
CA TYR A 321 0.72 5.14 -32.33
C TYR A 321 1.54 4.23 -33.25
N GLN A 322 1.84 4.65 -34.47
CA GLN A 322 2.67 3.87 -35.39
C GLN A 322 4.09 3.67 -34.84
N LYS A 323 4.72 4.73 -34.30
CA LYS A 323 6.05 4.63 -33.70
C LYS A 323 6.05 3.68 -32.51
N LEU A 324 5.01 3.75 -31.65
CA LEU A 324 4.85 2.85 -30.50
C LEU A 324 4.71 1.38 -30.92
N MET A 325 4.06 1.11 -32.06
CA MET A 325 3.94 -0.25 -32.59
C MET A 325 5.25 -0.74 -33.23
N ASP A 326 5.99 0.13 -33.89
CA ASP A 326 7.20 -0.23 -34.61
C ASP A 326 8.41 -0.42 -33.69
N HIS A 327 8.42 0.27 -32.55
CA HIS A 327 9.58 0.29 -31.64
C HIS A 327 9.16 0.29 -30.17
N PRO A 328 9.91 -0.41 -29.27
CA PRO A 328 9.68 -0.33 -27.84
C PRO A 328 10.12 1.02 -27.27
N PHE A 329 9.26 1.67 -26.51
CA PHE A 329 9.55 2.86 -25.71
C PHE A 329 9.49 2.56 -24.21
N ASP A 330 10.34 3.23 -23.43
CA ASP A 330 10.37 3.10 -21.97
C ASP A 330 9.41 4.07 -21.27
N CYS A 331 9.05 5.17 -21.94
CA CYS A 331 8.08 6.15 -21.45
C CYS A 331 7.53 6.97 -22.64
N CYS A 332 6.32 7.50 -22.49
CA CYS A 332 5.70 8.43 -23.41
C CYS A 332 5.23 9.68 -22.64
N VAL A 333 5.60 10.87 -23.13
CA VAL A 333 5.01 12.15 -22.72
C VAL A 333 3.95 12.52 -23.75
N LEU A 334 2.72 12.82 -23.30
CA LEU A 334 1.57 12.99 -24.18
C LEU A 334 0.79 14.26 -23.86
N ASP A 335 0.61 15.15 -24.85
CA ASP A 335 -0.44 16.16 -24.75
C ASP A 335 -1.80 15.57 -25.15
N LEU A 336 -2.85 16.06 -24.50
CA LEU A 336 -4.24 15.64 -24.77
C LEU A 336 -4.82 16.28 -26.02
N ARG A 337 -4.31 17.43 -26.43
CA ARG A 337 -4.75 18.14 -27.63
C ARG A 337 -3.86 17.77 -28.80
N LEU A 338 -4.38 16.93 -29.70
CA LEU A 338 -3.69 16.56 -30.94
C LEU A 338 -4.60 16.85 -32.13
N PRO A 339 -4.04 17.16 -33.32
CA PRO A 339 -4.82 17.63 -34.45
C PRO A 339 -5.67 16.54 -35.13
N ASP A 340 -5.28 15.27 -35.00
CA ASP A 340 -5.89 14.13 -35.71
C ASP A 340 -6.76 13.25 -34.80
N MET A 341 -6.45 13.21 -33.48
CA MET A 341 -7.23 12.51 -32.48
C MET A 341 -7.01 13.13 -31.09
N THR A 342 -7.86 12.81 -30.14
CA THR A 342 -7.61 13.21 -28.75
C THR A 342 -6.54 12.33 -28.11
N GLY A 343 -5.77 12.86 -27.14
CA GLY A 343 -4.83 12.06 -26.35
C GLY A 343 -5.52 10.91 -25.61
N TYR A 344 -6.80 11.08 -25.23
CA TYR A 344 -7.63 10.00 -24.66
C TYR A 344 -7.76 8.82 -25.64
N SER A 345 -8.08 9.10 -26.89
CA SER A 345 -8.23 8.07 -27.92
C SER A 345 -6.92 7.32 -28.18
N LEU A 346 -5.78 8.00 -28.04
CA LEU A 346 -4.47 7.36 -28.13
C LEU A 346 -4.22 6.45 -26.92
N LEU A 347 -4.52 6.91 -25.70
CA LEU A 347 -4.40 6.13 -24.47
C LEU A 347 -5.28 4.86 -24.51
N GLU A 348 -6.54 4.99 -24.97
CA GLU A 348 -7.45 3.85 -25.11
C GLU A 348 -6.90 2.81 -26.10
N LYS A 349 -6.36 3.25 -27.24
CA LYS A 349 -5.71 2.35 -28.21
C LYS A 349 -4.49 1.65 -27.61
N MET A 350 -3.66 2.37 -26.84
CA MET A 350 -2.51 1.78 -26.15
C MET A 350 -2.95 0.74 -25.11
N GLN A 351 -4.03 0.99 -24.36
CA GLN A 351 -4.56 0.03 -23.38
C GLN A 351 -5.15 -1.22 -24.03
N ALA A 352 -5.74 -1.09 -25.22
CA ALA A 352 -6.29 -2.22 -25.97
C ALA A 352 -5.19 -3.13 -26.55
N GLU A 353 -3.99 -2.60 -26.78
CA GLU A 353 -2.87 -3.34 -27.36
C GLU A 353 -1.99 -3.97 -26.25
N PRO A 354 -1.88 -5.32 -26.18
CA PRO A 354 -1.13 -6.01 -25.12
C PRO A 354 0.34 -5.58 -25.01
N THR A 355 0.97 -5.17 -26.09
CA THR A 355 2.37 -4.74 -26.15
C THR A 355 2.59 -3.31 -25.65
N LEU A 356 1.56 -2.46 -25.70
CA LEU A 356 1.63 -1.04 -25.37
C LEU A 356 1.04 -0.68 -24.02
N ARG A 357 0.12 -1.48 -23.50
CA ARG A 357 -0.60 -1.18 -22.24
C ARG A 357 0.28 -0.98 -21.01
N ASP A 358 1.52 -1.49 -21.04
CA ASP A 358 2.48 -1.38 -19.95
C ASP A 358 3.43 -0.18 -20.09
N VAL A 359 3.45 0.47 -21.27
CA VAL A 359 4.29 1.65 -21.49
C VAL A 359 3.79 2.78 -20.59
N PRO A 360 4.64 3.31 -19.70
CA PRO A 360 4.27 4.43 -18.84
C PRO A 360 3.97 5.67 -19.69
N VAL A 361 2.80 6.31 -19.45
CA VAL A 361 2.44 7.57 -20.10
C VAL A 361 2.32 8.66 -19.05
N VAL A 362 3.08 9.73 -19.24
CA VAL A 362 2.97 10.98 -18.48
C VAL A 362 2.17 11.96 -19.34
N VAL A 363 0.95 12.27 -18.92
CA VAL A 363 0.15 13.30 -19.59
C VAL A 363 0.67 14.65 -19.18
N PHE A 364 1.00 15.50 -20.18
CA PHE A 364 1.50 16.85 -19.99
C PHE A 364 0.66 17.82 -20.78
N THR A 365 -0.34 18.44 -20.14
CA THR A 365 -1.38 19.20 -20.86
C THR A 365 -1.70 20.53 -20.22
N GLY A 366 -1.99 21.54 -21.05
CA GLY A 366 -2.56 22.82 -20.65
C GLY A 366 -4.10 22.85 -20.64
N LYS A 367 -4.75 21.69 -20.85
CA LYS A 367 -6.21 21.59 -20.78
C LYS A 367 -6.63 21.55 -19.30
N GLU A 368 -7.55 22.43 -18.89
CA GLU A 368 -8.28 22.26 -17.66
C GLU A 368 -9.13 21.00 -17.77
N LEU A 369 -8.97 20.10 -16.80
CA LEU A 369 -9.69 18.83 -16.73
C LEU A 369 -10.86 18.98 -15.77
N ASP A 370 -12.02 18.47 -16.16
CA ASP A 370 -13.10 18.27 -15.20
C ASP A 370 -12.86 16.98 -14.35
N GLU A 371 -13.64 16.81 -13.26
CA GLU A 371 -13.48 15.68 -12.34
C GLU A 371 -13.63 14.30 -13.02
N GLU A 372 -14.52 14.20 -14.01
CA GLU A 372 -14.78 12.98 -14.76
C GLU A 372 -13.61 12.65 -15.71
N GLU A 373 -13.12 13.67 -16.42
CA GLU A 373 -11.95 13.56 -17.31
C GLU A 373 -10.68 13.20 -16.51
N GLU A 374 -10.44 13.85 -15.38
CA GLU A 374 -9.30 13.53 -14.52
C GLU A 374 -9.38 12.09 -13.98
N LYS A 375 -10.55 11.65 -13.55
CA LYS A 375 -10.78 10.28 -13.08
C LYS A 375 -10.52 9.25 -14.18
N GLN A 376 -11.00 9.49 -15.40
CA GLN A 376 -10.74 8.62 -16.55
C GLN A 376 -9.24 8.60 -16.90
N LEU A 377 -8.58 9.74 -16.93
CA LEU A 377 -7.14 9.81 -17.21
C LEU A 377 -6.31 9.04 -16.19
N ARG A 378 -6.65 9.14 -14.90
CA ARG A 378 -5.94 8.39 -13.84
C ARG A 378 -6.06 6.87 -14.00
N THR A 379 -7.03 6.37 -14.73
CA THR A 379 -7.13 4.94 -15.07
C THR A 379 -6.30 4.56 -16.32
N LEU A 380 -6.00 5.50 -17.19
CA LEU A 380 -5.33 5.26 -18.47
C LEU A 380 -3.85 5.68 -18.47
N ALA A 381 -3.53 6.78 -17.79
CA ALA A 381 -2.17 7.32 -17.70
C ALA A 381 -1.53 7.02 -16.33
N LYS A 382 -0.20 6.99 -16.27
CA LYS A 382 0.56 6.78 -15.03
C LYS A 382 0.67 8.05 -14.20
N SER A 383 0.80 9.19 -14.84
CA SER A 383 0.87 10.49 -14.20
C SER A 383 0.23 11.56 -15.08
N ILE A 384 -0.28 12.62 -14.44
CA ILE A 384 -0.87 13.79 -15.09
C ILE A 384 -0.15 15.02 -14.55
N VAL A 385 0.47 15.79 -15.42
CA VAL A 385 1.13 17.05 -15.11
C VAL A 385 0.43 18.16 -15.90
N LEU A 386 -0.21 19.09 -15.18
CA LEU A 386 -0.82 20.27 -15.81
C LEU A 386 0.28 21.29 -16.13
N LYS A 387 0.19 21.94 -17.30
CA LYS A 387 1.13 22.97 -17.74
C LYS A 387 0.92 24.25 -16.92
N ASP A 388 1.78 24.47 -15.92
CA ASP A 388 1.85 25.67 -15.07
C ASP A 388 3.31 26.12 -14.91
N VAL A 389 3.57 27.12 -14.04
CA VAL A 389 4.92 27.69 -13.85
C VAL A 389 5.93 26.66 -13.30
N GLN A 390 5.49 25.66 -12.54
CA GLN A 390 6.33 24.62 -11.95
C GLN A 390 6.27 23.29 -12.72
N SER A 391 5.50 23.24 -13.79
CA SER A 391 5.29 22.02 -14.57
C SER A 391 6.55 21.43 -15.23
N PRO A 392 7.57 22.22 -15.65
CA PRO A 392 8.81 21.63 -16.18
C PRO A 392 9.54 20.76 -15.17
N ASP A 393 9.64 21.22 -13.92
CA ASP A 393 10.31 20.49 -12.84
C ASP A 393 9.58 19.19 -12.52
N ARG A 394 8.24 19.25 -12.49
CA ARG A 394 7.38 18.07 -12.26
C ARG A 394 7.43 17.09 -13.43
N LEU A 395 7.38 17.56 -14.66
CA LEU A 395 7.50 16.72 -15.85
C LEU A 395 8.85 15.98 -15.84
N PHE A 396 9.93 16.70 -15.51
CA PHE A 396 11.25 16.09 -15.41
C PHE A 396 11.30 15.03 -14.31
N ASP A 397 10.70 15.29 -13.14
CA ASP A 397 10.66 14.35 -12.02
C ASP A 397 9.88 13.08 -12.34
N GLU A 398 8.68 13.22 -12.91
CA GLU A 398 7.83 12.09 -13.31
C GLU A 398 8.49 11.25 -14.41
N THR A 399 9.05 11.87 -15.42
CA THR A 399 9.76 11.15 -16.49
C THR A 399 11.02 10.45 -15.96
N ALA A 400 11.77 11.09 -15.05
CA ALA A 400 12.94 10.48 -14.42
C ALA A 400 12.53 9.24 -13.57
N LEU A 401 11.37 9.29 -12.89
CA LEU A 401 10.83 8.18 -12.13
C LEU A 401 10.51 6.98 -13.03
N PHE A 402 9.74 7.18 -14.10
CA PHE A 402 9.31 6.10 -14.99
C PHE A 402 10.43 5.58 -15.90
N LEU A 403 11.41 6.40 -16.24
CA LEU A 403 12.62 5.99 -16.93
C LEU A 403 13.67 5.36 -15.98
N HIS A 404 13.39 5.32 -14.68
CA HIS A 404 14.27 4.81 -13.64
C HIS A 404 15.70 5.40 -13.72
N ARG A 405 15.78 6.74 -13.86
CA ARG A 405 17.06 7.45 -13.99
C ARG A 405 17.77 7.61 -12.65
N VAL A 406 19.05 7.33 -12.62
CA VAL A 406 19.90 7.55 -11.45
C VAL A 406 20.18 9.05 -11.31
N VAL A 407 19.62 9.68 -10.27
CA VAL A 407 19.74 11.13 -10.03
C VAL A 407 21.20 11.58 -9.96
N ALA A 408 22.08 10.77 -9.36
CA ALA A 408 23.50 11.08 -9.24
C ALA A 408 24.24 11.22 -10.59
N ASN A 409 23.70 10.63 -11.66
CA ASN A 409 24.30 10.70 -13.00
C ASN A 409 23.80 11.91 -13.81
N LEU A 410 22.86 12.69 -13.27
CA LEU A 410 22.31 13.87 -13.93
C LEU A 410 23.25 15.08 -13.76
N PRO A 411 23.18 16.09 -14.66
CA PRO A 411 23.86 17.36 -14.46
C PRO A 411 23.48 18.02 -13.14
N GLU A 412 24.43 18.71 -12.50
CA GLU A 412 24.23 19.33 -11.18
C GLU A 412 23.02 20.25 -11.10
N ALA A 413 22.71 20.98 -12.19
CA ALA A 413 21.54 21.83 -12.29
C ALA A 413 20.24 21.03 -12.16
N LYS A 414 20.16 19.87 -12.83
CA LYS A 414 18.99 18.96 -12.79
C LYS A 414 18.89 18.23 -11.43
N GLN A 415 20.03 17.87 -10.83
CA GLN A 415 20.06 17.33 -9.46
C GLN A 415 19.52 18.35 -8.44
N LYS A 416 19.95 19.63 -8.52
CA LYS A 416 19.45 20.71 -7.66
C LYS A 416 17.96 20.98 -7.87
N MET A 417 17.48 20.89 -9.09
CA MET A 417 16.08 21.02 -9.45
C MET A 417 15.24 19.92 -8.76
N LEU A 418 15.63 18.65 -8.89
CA LEU A 418 14.99 17.53 -8.19
C LEU A 418 15.09 17.66 -6.66
N ALA A 419 16.27 18.07 -6.15
CA ALA A 419 16.46 18.27 -4.72
C ALA A 419 15.52 19.35 -4.15
N ARG A 420 15.25 20.43 -4.89
CA ARG A 420 14.25 21.44 -4.51
C ARG A 420 12.85 20.86 -4.46
N LEU A 421 12.47 20.03 -5.44
CA LEU A 421 11.19 19.33 -5.44
C LEU A 421 11.05 18.37 -4.25
N HIS A 422 12.13 17.71 -3.84
CA HIS A 422 12.09 16.68 -2.79
C HIS A 422 12.48 17.16 -1.39
N ASN A 423 13.29 18.24 -1.27
CA ASN A 423 13.70 18.83 0.01
C ASN A 423 12.65 19.78 0.61
N SER A 424 11.42 19.65 0.24
CA SER A 424 10.38 20.60 0.55
C SER A 424 9.84 20.49 1.98
N ASN A 425 10.60 20.92 2.97
CA ASN A 425 10.01 21.61 4.12
C ASN A 425 9.31 22.90 3.65
N GLU A 426 9.73 23.50 2.52
CA GLU A 426 9.06 24.63 1.87
C GLU A 426 7.61 24.35 1.45
N ALA A 427 7.27 23.13 1.06
CA ALA A 427 5.88 22.80 0.70
C ALA A 427 4.93 22.76 1.90
N LEU A 428 5.45 22.48 3.08
CA LEU A 428 4.68 22.40 4.33
C LEU A 428 4.79 23.68 5.17
N HIS A 429 5.89 24.42 5.02
CA HIS A 429 6.18 25.63 5.78
C HIS A 429 5.06 26.67 5.67
N GLY A 430 4.53 27.13 6.80
CA GLY A 430 3.46 28.11 6.87
C GLY A 430 2.09 27.64 6.33
N ARG A 431 1.96 26.39 5.90
CA ARG A 431 0.67 25.80 5.52
C ARG A 431 -0.15 25.49 6.75
N LYS A 432 -1.47 25.67 6.65
CA LYS A 432 -2.38 25.49 7.77
C LYS A 432 -3.15 24.17 7.65
N ALA A 433 -3.03 23.32 8.67
CA ALA A 433 -3.70 22.04 8.75
C ALA A 433 -4.79 22.05 9.83
N LEU A 434 -5.94 21.45 9.54
CA LEU A 434 -6.96 21.15 10.54
C LEU A 434 -6.87 19.66 10.90
N VAL A 435 -6.66 19.36 12.18
CA VAL A 435 -6.66 17.99 12.72
C VAL A 435 -7.99 17.74 13.44
N VAL A 436 -8.74 16.73 12.99
CA VAL A 436 -10.05 16.37 13.53
C VAL A 436 -9.99 14.96 14.07
N ASP A 437 -10.06 14.79 15.39
CA ASP A 437 -10.04 13.48 16.09
C ASP A 437 -10.71 13.67 17.46
N ASP A 438 -11.47 12.69 17.94
CA ASP A 438 -12.13 12.75 19.24
C ASP A 438 -11.20 12.43 20.42
N ASP A 439 -10.01 11.88 20.14
CA ASP A 439 -8.97 11.61 21.14
C ASP A 439 -7.90 12.70 21.16
N ALA A 440 -7.84 13.48 22.24
CA ALA A 440 -6.86 14.54 22.43
C ALA A 440 -5.40 14.05 22.30
N ARG A 441 -5.11 12.76 22.55
CA ARG A 441 -3.76 12.18 22.41
C ARG A 441 -3.37 12.08 20.93
N ASN A 442 -4.31 11.71 20.07
CA ASN A 442 -4.10 11.66 18.62
C ASN A 442 -3.89 13.07 18.06
N ILE A 443 -4.74 14.03 18.49
CA ILE A 443 -4.57 15.46 18.14
C ILE A 443 -3.17 15.93 18.52
N PHE A 444 -2.75 15.68 19.75
CA PHE A 444 -1.43 16.12 20.24
C PHE A 444 -0.29 15.50 19.42
N ALA A 445 -0.34 14.18 19.16
CA ALA A 445 0.68 13.49 18.40
C ALA A 445 0.78 14.02 16.96
N LEU A 446 -0.34 14.17 16.27
CA LEU A 446 -0.38 14.70 14.90
C LEU A 446 0.05 16.16 14.85
N THR A 447 -0.41 16.99 15.79
CA THR A 447 0.01 18.40 15.91
C THR A 447 1.52 18.50 16.05
N THR A 448 2.13 17.72 16.95
CA THR A 448 3.59 17.73 17.15
C THR A 448 4.34 17.39 15.87
N VAL A 449 3.87 16.40 15.09
CA VAL A 449 4.48 16.02 13.81
C VAL A 449 4.38 17.16 12.80
N LEU A 450 3.20 17.78 12.67
CA LEU A 450 2.97 18.86 11.70
C LEU A 450 3.75 20.13 12.06
N GLU A 451 3.79 20.51 13.35
CA GLU A 451 4.56 21.66 13.84
C GLU A 451 6.08 21.46 13.67
N ASN A 452 6.60 20.22 13.80
CA ASN A 452 8.00 19.92 13.47
C ASN A 452 8.34 20.16 11.99
N HIS A 453 7.33 20.17 11.12
CA HIS A 453 7.45 20.53 9.71
C HIS A 453 7.03 21.98 9.42
N GLU A 454 6.96 22.82 10.48
CA GLU A 454 6.67 24.27 10.40
C GLU A 454 5.28 24.58 9.80
N MET A 455 4.30 23.66 9.98
CA MET A 455 2.89 23.89 9.67
C MET A 455 2.16 24.56 10.82
N GLU A 456 1.18 25.40 10.49
CA GLU A 456 0.21 25.91 11.48
C GLU A 456 -0.89 24.85 11.69
N VAL A 457 -1.22 24.53 12.94
CA VAL A 457 -2.22 23.51 13.25
C VAL A 457 -3.39 24.08 14.01
N VAL A 458 -4.59 23.79 13.52
CA VAL A 458 -5.85 24.00 14.22
C VAL A 458 -6.47 22.65 14.50
N SER A 459 -7.16 22.48 15.61
CA SER A 459 -7.76 21.21 15.98
C SER A 459 -9.26 21.30 16.23
N ALA A 460 -9.97 20.21 15.96
CA ALA A 460 -11.37 20.00 16.28
C ALA A 460 -11.57 18.61 16.90
N THR A 461 -12.48 18.49 17.86
CA THR A 461 -12.75 17.24 18.56
C THR A 461 -13.97 16.49 18.02
N ASN A 462 -14.67 17.03 17.03
CA ASN A 462 -15.83 16.41 16.37
C ASN A 462 -16.10 17.04 15.00
N GLY A 463 -16.94 16.37 14.20
CA GLY A 463 -17.25 16.81 12.84
C GLY A 463 -17.95 18.17 12.74
N ARG A 464 -18.82 18.52 13.70
CA ARG A 464 -19.53 19.82 13.69
C ARG A 464 -18.57 20.97 13.89
N GLN A 465 -17.66 20.85 14.87
CA GLN A 465 -16.61 21.84 15.12
C GLN A 465 -15.69 21.98 13.91
N ALA A 466 -15.35 20.86 13.25
CA ALA A 466 -14.54 20.88 12.03
C ALA A 466 -15.21 21.69 10.92
N ILE A 467 -16.49 21.46 10.64
CA ILE A 467 -17.26 22.20 9.63
C ILE A 467 -17.33 23.69 9.97
N GLU A 468 -17.49 24.06 11.25
CA GLU A 468 -17.52 25.44 11.69
C GLU A 468 -16.17 26.13 11.47
N ILE A 469 -15.07 25.47 11.81
CA ILE A 469 -13.71 25.99 11.58
C ILE A 469 -13.45 26.18 10.08
N ILE A 470 -13.79 25.18 9.25
CA ILE A 470 -13.60 25.22 7.79
C ILE A 470 -14.36 26.40 7.18
N LYS A 471 -15.59 26.67 7.61
CA LYS A 471 -16.38 27.82 7.12
C LYS A 471 -15.82 29.17 7.51
N ASN A 472 -15.13 29.26 8.64
CA ASN A 472 -14.62 30.51 9.18
C ASN A 472 -13.14 30.79 8.84
N ASP A 473 -12.40 29.79 8.32
CA ASP A 473 -10.99 29.90 7.99
C ASP A 473 -10.72 29.48 6.54
N ALA A 474 -10.68 30.46 5.66
CA ALA A 474 -10.41 30.25 4.24
C ALA A 474 -8.93 29.89 3.92
N ASN A 475 -8.02 29.98 4.91
CA ASN A 475 -6.59 29.73 4.72
C ASN A 475 -6.20 28.27 5.00
N LEU A 476 -7.16 27.39 5.26
CA LEU A 476 -6.88 25.97 5.46
C LEU A 476 -6.34 25.34 4.18
N SER A 477 -5.20 24.69 4.30
CA SER A 477 -4.53 24.01 3.19
C SER A 477 -4.86 22.53 3.13
N VAL A 478 -5.13 21.88 4.28
CA VAL A 478 -5.43 20.45 4.38
C VAL A 478 -6.22 20.14 5.65
N VAL A 479 -6.99 19.06 5.61
CA VAL A 479 -7.70 18.50 6.78
C VAL A 479 -7.27 17.05 7.00
N LEU A 480 -6.89 16.70 8.23
CA LEU A 480 -6.73 15.33 8.69
C LEU A 480 -7.99 14.95 9.46
N MET A 481 -8.77 14.01 8.94
CA MET A 481 -10.11 13.68 9.43
C MET A 481 -10.17 12.26 9.99
N ASP A 482 -10.36 12.11 11.30
CA ASP A 482 -10.71 10.79 11.84
C ASP A 482 -12.08 10.34 11.33
N ILE A 483 -12.16 9.08 10.91
CA ILE A 483 -13.42 8.49 10.44
C ILE A 483 -14.29 8.02 11.60
N MET A 484 -13.69 7.61 12.72
CA MET A 484 -14.40 6.97 13.83
C MET A 484 -14.64 7.95 14.98
N MET A 485 -15.48 8.95 14.77
CA MET A 485 -15.85 9.92 15.79
C MET A 485 -17.29 9.72 16.29
N PRO A 486 -17.58 10.08 17.56
CA PRO A 486 -18.95 10.05 18.09
C PRO A 486 -19.81 11.19 17.51
N GLU A 487 -21.13 11.05 17.58
CA GLU A 487 -22.18 11.98 17.14
C GLU A 487 -22.25 12.16 15.62
N MET A 488 -21.22 12.71 14.99
CA MET A 488 -21.08 12.91 13.56
C MET A 488 -19.77 12.24 13.11
N ASP A 489 -19.88 11.12 12.41
CA ASP A 489 -18.70 10.40 11.94
C ASP A 489 -17.94 11.14 10.82
N GLY A 490 -16.71 10.69 10.53
CA GLY A 490 -15.89 11.31 9.49
C GLY A 490 -16.52 11.22 8.10
N TYR A 491 -17.24 10.15 7.78
CA TYR A 491 -17.92 10.02 6.48
C TYR A 491 -19.03 11.04 6.30
N GLU A 492 -19.83 11.26 7.34
CA GLU A 492 -20.91 12.26 7.32
C GLU A 492 -20.29 13.68 7.24
N THR A 493 -19.25 13.93 8.02
CA THR A 493 -18.51 15.19 8.01
C THR A 493 -17.92 15.51 6.62
N LEU A 494 -17.31 14.53 5.97
CA LEU A 494 -16.78 14.65 4.61
C LEU A 494 -17.87 15.04 3.61
N ARG A 495 -19.01 14.34 3.61
CA ARG A 495 -20.12 14.64 2.71
C ARG A 495 -20.67 16.04 2.91
N GLU A 496 -20.79 16.50 4.17
CA GLU A 496 -21.26 17.87 4.46
C GLU A 496 -20.24 18.92 3.99
N ILE A 497 -18.95 18.71 4.16
CA ILE A 497 -17.91 19.63 3.65
C ILE A 497 -17.96 19.70 2.12
N ARG A 498 -18.10 18.57 1.41
CA ARG A 498 -18.15 18.54 -0.06
C ARG A 498 -19.42 19.17 -0.68
N LYS A 499 -20.49 19.34 0.10
CA LYS A 499 -21.66 20.13 -0.32
C LYS A 499 -21.38 21.63 -0.41
N ILE A 500 -20.32 22.13 0.25
CA ILE A 500 -19.95 23.53 0.26
C ILE A 500 -19.05 23.79 -0.96
N PRO A 501 -19.47 24.60 -1.96
CA PRO A 501 -18.74 24.74 -3.23
C PRO A 501 -17.29 25.21 -3.07
N GLU A 502 -17.03 26.08 -2.08
CA GLU A 502 -15.72 26.68 -1.81
C GLU A 502 -14.68 25.67 -1.29
N PHE A 503 -15.13 24.54 -0.70
CA PHE A 503 -14.26 23.50 -0.09
C PHE A 503 -14.26 22.18 -0.84
N ARG A 504 -14.77 22.14 -2.07
CA ARG A 504 -14.76 20.92 -2.89
C ARG A 504 -13.35 20.44 -3.23
N SER A 505 -12.42 21.37 -3.44
CA SER A 505 -11.02 21.11 -3.75
C SER A 505 -10.11 21.04 -2.53
N LEU A 506 -10.60 21.34 -1.32
CA LEU A 506 -9.80 21.27 -0.10
C LEU A 506 -9.31 19.83 0.15
N PRO A 507 -8.00 19.56 0.19
CA PRO A 507 -7.49 18.23 0.49
C PRO A 507 -7.94 17.75 1.87
N ILE A 508 -8.56 16.57 1.92
CA ILE A 508 -8.96 15.94 3.19
C ILE A 508 -8.41 14.52 3.21
N LEU A 509 -7.49 14.25 4.13
CA LEU A 509 -6.91 12.94 4.36
C LEU A 509 -7.68 12.23 5.47
N ALA A 510 -8.33 11.12 5.15
CA ALA A 510 -9.08 10.34 6.12
C ALA A 510 -8.14 9.48 6.97
N LEU A 511 -8.27 9.55 8.30
CA LEU A 511 -7.55 8.70 9.24
C LEU A 511 -8.48 7.56 9.68
N THR A 512 -8.17 6.33 9.30
CA THR A 512 -9.06 5.19 9.53
C THR A 512 -8.40 4.09 10.37
N ALA A 513 -9.14 3.52 11.32
CA ALA A 513 -8.68 2.36 12.10
C ALA A 513 -8.66 1.05 11.29
N LYS A 514 -9.18 1.05 10.06
CA LYS A 514 -9.29 -0.14 9.20
C LYS A 514 -8.61 0.11 7.86
N ALA A 515 -7.63 -0.74 7.54
CA ALA A 515 -6.93 -0.77 6.25
C ALA A 515 -7.58 -1.74 5.24
N MET A 516 -8.89 -2.03 5.36
CA MET A 516 -9.55 -2.99 4.48
C MET A 516 -10.01 -2.34 3.17
N LYS A 517 -9.96 -3.09 2.06
CA LYS A 517 -10.31 -2.69 0.70
C LYS A 517 -11.66 -1.93 0.58
N GLY A 518 -12.68 -2.28 1.38
CA GLY A 518 -13.96 -1.58 1.39
C GLY A 518 -14.01 -0.26 2.18
N ASP A 519 -13.03 0.03 3.03
CA ASP A 519 -13.03 1.26 3.83
C ASP A 519 -12.33 2.41 3.09
N ARG A 520 -11.34 2.08 2.25
CA ARG A 520 -10.74 3.03 1.30
C ARG A 520 -11.78 3.57 0.32
N GLU A 521 -12.51 2.66 -0.34
CA GLU A 521 -13.56 3.02 -1.29
C GLU A 521 -14.60 3.93 -0.63
N LYS A 522 -15.03 3.60 0.59
CA LYS A 522 -15.97 4.43 1.36
C LYS A 522 -15.43 5.81 1.73
N CYS A 523 -14.13 5.93 2.06
CA CYS A 523 -13.51 7.23 2.33
C CYS A 523 -13.53 8.10 1.07
N LEU A 524 -13.11 7.54 -0.06
CA LEU A 524 -13.10 8.25 -1.35
C LEU A 524 -14.51 8.58 -1.84
N GLU A 525 -15.47 7.66 -1.74
CA GLU A 525 -16.89 7.90 -2.07
C GLU A 525 -17.53 8.96 -1.16
N ALA A 526 -17.09 9.07 0.10
CA ALA A 526 -17.53 10.12 1.01
C ALA A 526 -16.91 11.49 0.69
N GLY A 527 -15.89 11.53 -0.19
CA GLY A 527 -15.23 12.75 -0.62
C GLY A 527 -13.86 13.01 0.00
N ALA A 528 -13.22 12.02 0.64
CA ALA A 528 -11.83 12.14 1.05
C ALA A 528 -10.91 12.24 -0.19
N SER A 529 -9.85 13.01 -0.09
CA SER A 529 -8.83 13.10 -1.13
C SER A 529 -7.88 11.92 -1.09
N ASP A 530 -7.58 11.42 0.13
CA ASP A 530 -6.79 10.22 0.38
C ASP A 530 -7.08 9.68 1.78
N TYR A 531 -6.42 8.58 2.17
CA TYR A 531 -6.59 7.99 3.48
C TYR A 531 -5.26 7.47 4.06
N ILE A 532 -5.20 7.39 5.39
CA ILE A 532 -4.08 6.81 6.16
C ILE A 532 -4.66 5.84 7.19
N ALA A 533 -4.08 4.66 7.29
CA ALA A 533 -4.45 3.69 8.32
C ALA A 533 -3.86 4.08 9.69
N LYS A 534 -4.64 3.95 10.76
CA LYS A 534 -4.14 4.05 12.14
C LYS A 534 -3.53 2.70 12.57
N PRO A 535 -2.37 2.66 13.25
CA PRO A 535 -1.61 3.80 13.74
C PRO A 535 -0.95 4.59 12.61
N VAL A 536 -1.06 5.93 12.67
CA VAL A 536 -0.55 6.82 11.63
C VAL A 536 0.98 6.74 11.61
N ASP A 537 1.53 6.28 10.49
CA ASP A 537 2.95 6.38 10.22
C ASP A 537 3.30 7.83 9.85
N THR A 538 4.23 8.43 10.58
CA THR A 538 4.58 9.85 10.45
C THR A 538 5.23 10.17 9.11
N ASP A 539 6.04 9.27 8.57
CA ASP A 539 6.72 9.46 7.29
C ASP A 539 5.72 9.35 6.13
N GLN A 540 4.76 8.41 6.25
CA GLN A 540 3.66 8.30 5.31
C GLN A 540 2.76 9.53 5.32
N LEU A 541 2.42 10.05 6.51
CA LEU A 541 1.62 11.26 6.66
C LEU A 541 2.29 12.46 5.98
N VAL A 542 3.55 12.71 6.30
CA VAL A 542 4.33 13.82 5.74
C VAL A 542 4.46 13.70 4.22
N SER A 543 4.65 12.47 3.72
CA SER A 543 4.72 12.19 2.28
C SER A 543 3.40 12.51 1.57
N LEU A 544 2.26 12.09 2.14
CA LEU A 544 0.94 12.39 1.58
C LEU A 544 0.60 13.88 1.64
N LEU A 545 0.94 14.56 2.75
CA LEU A 545 0.79 16.00 2.87
C LEU A 545 1.57 16.74 1.78
N ARG A 546 2.79 16.33 1.50
CA ARG A 546 3.58 16.90 0.40
C ARG A 546 2.89 16.72 -0.95
N VAL A 547 2.39 15.52 -1.25
CA VAL A 547 1.65 15.24 -2.49
C VAL A 547 0.45 16.16 -2.65
N TRP A 548 -0.33 16.38 -1.60
CA TRP A 548 -1.57 17.15 -1.66
C TRP A 548 -1.37 18.66 -1.52
N LEU A 549 -0.33 19.11 -0.82
CA LEU A 549 -0.03 20.54 -0.63
C LEU A 549 0.91 21.10 -1.71
N TYR A 550 1.53 20.24 -2.48
CA TYR A 550 2.36 20.61 -3.63
C TYR A 550 1.54 20.86 -4.91
N ARG A 551 0.20 20.79 -4.81
CA ARG A 551 -0.73 21.10 -5.92
C ARG A 551 -0.88 22.58 -6.17
#